data_5d4bbe6df9a696999372d2aebef256df
#
_entry.id   5d4bbe6df9a696999372d2aebef256df
#
_cell.length_a   1.000
_cell.length_b   1.000
_cell.length_c   1.000
_cell.angle_alpha   90.00
_cell.angle_beta   90.00
_cell.angle_gamma   90.00
#
_symmetry.space_group_name_H-M   'P 1'
#
loop_
_entity.id
_entity.type
_entity.pdbx_description
1 polymer ?
#
loop_
_entity_poly.entity_id
_entity_poly.type
_entity_poly.pdbx_seq_one_letter_code
_entity_poly.pdbx_strand_id
1 'polypeptide(L)'
;PAQFAPHEDLSTYPRTIQSDFERLGTRATAAQREGRMVALLPQVNDMYPFGITQHVPDQVGAFVEVQGLSHQMEGQTRPTFFRGVATVVTKLFNIVLPDRAYFGQKDIQQSIVIRRLVDDLLFTFPHGSKNVRVMPTARDPIDGLALSSRNKYLDEPGRQAAPVLYAGLLLGSQTWSDLQAQGVPPADRVASTLDAVRSHIEQATPSHARIELDYVSLNDPETLVQLAPGHAAGDEVILSGAMYVYNRAHDPKPAARLIDNVLIGFTLY
;
A
#
# COMPACT_ATOMS: atom_id res chain seq x y z
N PRO A 1 14.59 -7.35 -5.44
CA PRO A 1 15.57 -7.22 -4.33
C PRO A 1 15.72 -5.78 -3.84
N ALA A 2 15.83 -4.78 -4.73
CA ALA A 2 16.15 -3.40 -4.37
C ALA A 2 15.12 -2.71 -3.46
N GLN A 3 13.90 -3.20 -3.38
CA GLN A 3 12.83 -2.66 -2.54
C GLN A 3 12.76 -3.31 -1.14
N PHE A 4 13.54 -4.36 -0.89
CA PHE A 4 13.60 -5.03 0.40
C PHE A 4 14.88 -4.65 1.12
N ALA A 5 14.76 -4.19 2.36
CA ALA A 5 15.91 -4.01 3.23
C ALA A 5 16.49 -5.36 3.68
N PRO A 6 17.76 -5.43 4.13
CA PRO A 6 18.40 -6.70 4.53
C PRO A 6 17.67 -7.47 5.63
N HIS A 7 16.90 -6.80 6.47
CA HIS A 7 16.15 -7.39 7.58
C HIS A 7 14.71 -7.79 7.22
N GLU A 8 14.26 -7.50 5.99
CA GLU A 8 12.90 -7.82 5.54
C GLU A 8 12.80 -9.27 5.01
N ASP A 9 11.56 -9.70 4.77
CA ASP A 9 11.15 -11.07 4.47
C ASP A 9 11.42 -11.56 3.03
N LEU A 10 12.38 -10.97 2.29
CA LEU A 10 12.64 -11.33 0.89
C LEU A 10 12.88 -12.83 0.67
N SER A 11 13.62 -13.48 1.56
CA SER A 11 13.95 -14.91 1.45
C SER A 11 12.77 -15.82 1.73
N THR A 12 11.86 -15.39 2.59
CA THR A 12 10.67 -16.15 3.02
C THR A 12 9.38 -15.67 2.37
N TYR A 13 9.46 -14.61 1.55
CA TYR A 13 8.30 -14.04 0.88
C TYR A 13 7.53 -15.09 0.05
N PRO A 14 6.23 -15.28 0.23
CA PRO A 14 5.46 -16.30 -0.47
C PRO A 14 5.54 -16.16 -1.99
N ARG A 15 5.93 -17.24 -2.67
CA ARG A 15 5.97 -17.30 -4.12
C ARG A 15 4.90 -18.27 -4.59
N THR A 16 3.89 -17.75 -5.29
CA THR A 16 2.65 -18.45 -5.63
C THR A 16 2.43 -18.56 -7.14
N ILE A 17 3.52 -18.60 -7.92
CA ILE A 17 3.48 -18.52 -9.39
C ILE A 17 2.49 -19.52 -9.99
N GLN A 18 2.50 -20.79 -9.54
CA GLN A 18 1.61 -21.81 -10.07
C GLN A 18 0.12 -21.46 -9.84
N SER A 19 -0.26 -21.14 -8.61
CA SER A 19 -1.64 -20.76 -8.29
C SER A 19 -2.07 -19.44 -8.94
N ASP A 20 -1.13 -18.53 -9.17
CA ASP A 20 -1.40 -17.26 -9.85
C ASP A 20 -1.71 -17.51 -11.33
N PHE A 21 -0.95 -18.39 -12.01
CA PHE A 21 -1.26 -18.80 -13.38
C PHE A 21 -2.59 -19.51 -13.52
N GLU A 22 -2.94 -20.39 -12.60
CA GLU A 22 -4.25 -21.08 -12.60
C GLU A 22 -5.39 -20.06 -12.49
N ARG A 23 -5.29 -19.09 -11.58
CA ARG A 23 -6.28 -18.01 -11.41
C ARG A 23 -6.38 -17.11 -12.63
N LEU A 24 -5.25 -16.72 -13.21
CA LEU A 24 -5.19 -15.90 -14.42
C LEU A 24 -5.82 -16.65 -15.60
N GLY A 25 -5.48 -17.94 -15.79
CA GLY A 25 -6.04 -18.78 -16.85
C GLY A 25 -7.56 -18.90 -16.74
N THR A 26 -8.10 -19.14 -15.55
CA THR A 26 -9.54 -19.20 -15.30
C THR A 26 -10.23 -17.87 -15.64
N ARG A 27 -9.64 -16.74 -15.26
CA ARG A 27 -10.18 -15.41 -15.55
C ARG A 27 -10.11 -15.05 -17.03
N ALA A 28 -9.03 -15.42 -17.72
CA ALA A 28 -8.87 -15.20 -19.16
C ALA A 28 -9.95 -15.94 -19.95
N THR A 29 -10.23 -17.20 -19.57
CA THR A 29 -11.25 -18.03 -20.22
C THR A 29 -12.67 -17.51 -19.95
N ALA A 30 -12.96 -17.11 -18.71
CA ALA A 30 -14.29 -16.60 -18.33
C ALA A 30 -14.63 -15.25 -18.97
N ALA A 31 -13.61 -14.43 -19.30
CA ALA A 31 -13.83 -13.10 -19.85
C ALA A 31 -14.18 -13.10 -21.34
N GLN A 32 -14.04 -14.21 -22.06
CA GLN A 32 -14.27 -14.34 -23.53
C GLN A 32 -13.70 -13.16 -24.34
N ARG A 33 -12.61 -12.55 -23.87
CA ARG A 33 -12.06 -11.35 -24.51
C ARG A 33 -11.16 -11.74 -25.67
N GLU A 34 -11.33 -11.09 -26.78
CA GLU A 34 -10.33 -11.04 -27.84
C GLU A 34 -9.08 -10.36 -27.28
N GLY A 35 -8.02 -11.11 -27.09
CA GLY A 35 -6.75 -10.60 -26.58
C GLY A 35 -5.85 -11.71 -26.07
N ARG A 36 -4.57 -11.43 -26.10
CA ARG A 36 -3.54 -12.36 -25.58
C ARG A 36 -3.11 -11.91 -24.20
N MET A 37 -3.12 -12.82 -23.25
CA MET A 37 -2.50 -12.61 -21.93
C MET A 37 -1.05 -13.11 -22.02
N VAL A 38 -0.10 -12.29 -21.63
CA VAL A 38 1.32 -12.62 -21.56
C VAL A 38 1.82 -12.36 -20.15
N ALA A 39 2.53 -13.31 -19.55
CA ALA A 39 3.19 -13.14 -18.27
C ALA A 39 4.69 -12.91 -18.49
N LEU A 40 5.19 -11.74 -18.07
CA LEU A 40 6.61 -11.43 -18.02
C LEU A 40 7.18 -11.84 -16.66
N LEU A 41 8.11 -12.79 -16.64
CA LEU A 41 8.77 -13.30 -15.43
C LEU A 41 10.28 -13.05 -15.47
N PRO A 42 10.73 -11.82 -15.27
CA PRO A 42 12.15 -11.49 -15.34
C PRO A 42 12.92 -12.13 -14.18
N GLN A 43 14.09 -12.66 -14.47
CA GLN A 43 15.05 -13.05 -13.45
C GLN A 43 15.72 -11.82 -12.84
N VAL A 44 16.36 -11.99 -11.68
CA VAL A 44 17.08 -10.87 -11.03
C VAL A 44 18.14 -10.28 -11.97
N ASN A 45 18.86 -11.14 -12.70
CA ASN A 45 19.92 -10.70 -13.64
C ASN A 45 19.37 -9.99 -14.88
N ASP A 46 18.11 -10.26 -15.28
CA ASP A 46 17.47 -9.53 -16.38
C ASP A 46 17.19 -8.07 -15.95
N MET A 47 16.77 -7.90 -14.72
CA MET A 47 16.47 -6.58 -14.15
C MET A 47 17.71 -5.84 -13.65
N TYR A 48 18.72 -6.57 -13.18
CA TYR A 48 19.96 -6.04 -12.62
C TYR A 48 21.17 -6.80 -13.18
N PRO A 49 21.54 -6.56 -14.45
CA PRO A 49 22.58 -7.35 -15.16
C PRO A 49 23.97 -7.23 -14.53
N PHE A 50 24.23 -6.16 -13.78
CA PHE A 50 25.49 -5.95 -13.06
C PHE A 50 25.41 -6.32 -11.58
N GLY A 51 24.33 -7.04 -11.18
CA GLY A 51 24.04 -7.40 -9.81
C GLY A 51 23.29 -6.32 -9.04
N ILE A 52 22.81 -6.71 -7.87
CA ILE A 52 22.12 -5.83 -6.92
C ILE A 52 22.30 -6.34 -5.49
N THR A 53 22.61 -5.45 -4.58
CA THR A 53 22.62 -5.69 -3.14
C THR A 53 21.43 -4.99 -2.47
N GLN A 54 20.96 -5.53 -1.34
CA GLN A 54 19.94 -4.88 -0.51
C GLN A 54 20.55 -3.73 0.33
N HIS A 55 21.86 -3.71 0.54
CA HIS A 55 22.54 -2.65 1.28
C HIS A 55 22.79 -1.46 0.36
N VAL A 56 21.99 -0.42 0.51
CA VAL A 56 21.97 0.75 -0.39
C VAL A 56 23.34 1.42 -0.57
N PRO A 57 24.17 1.59 0.47
CA PRO A 57 25.51 2.17 0.32
C PRO A 57 26.44 1.40 -0.63
N ASP A 58 26.22 0.08 -0.79
CA ASP A 58 27.03 -0.78 -1.67
C ASP A 58 26.46 -0.92 -3.08
N GLN A 59 25.34 -0.26 -3.36
CA GLN A 59 24.73 -0.31 -4.67
C GLN A 59 25.49 0.55 -5.69
N VAL A 60 25.77 -0.03 -6.84
CA VAL A 60 26.41 0.65 -7.97
C VAL A 60 25.48 0.64 -9.18
N GLY A 61 25.26 1.78 -9.80
CA GLY A 61 24.42 1.92 -10.99
C GLY A 61 23.45 3.10 -10.93
N ALA A 62 22.52 3.11 -11.89
CA ALA A 62 21.48 4.12 -11.97
C ALA A 62 20.25 3.68 -11.16
N PHE A 63 19.75 4.57 -10.33
CA PHE A 63 18.57 4.39 -9.51
C PHE A 63 17.65 5.60 -9.63
N VAL A 64 16.37 5.39 -9.42
CA VAL A 64 15.35 6.44 -9.43
C VAL A 64 14.85 6.67 -8.00
N GLU A 65 14.83 7.92 -7.58
CA GLU A 65 14.28 8.33 -6.30
C GLU A 65 13.27 9.46 -6.53
N VAL A 66 12.11 9.38 -5.87
CA VAL A 66 11.07 10.40 -5.93
C VAL A 66 11.13 11.22 -4.65
N GLN A 67 11.70 12.40 -4.74
CA GLN A 67 11.88 13.30 -3.61
C GLN A 67 10.55 13.87 -3.11
N GLY A 68 10.43 14.03 -1.79
CA GLY A 68 9.25 14.64 -1.16
C GLY A 68 8.04 13.72 -0.99
N LEU A 69 7.99 12.56 -1.66
CA LEU A 69 6.88 11.59 -1.57
C LEU A 69 7.28 10.22 -1.03
N SER A 70 8.58 9.98 -0.84
CA SER A 70 9.14 8.68 -0.47
C SER A 70 9.45 8.53 1.02
N HIS A 71 9.32 9.60 1.81
CA HIS A 71 9.79 9.65 3.20
C HIS A 71 8.67 9.71 4.24
N GLN A 72 7.42 9.90 3.82
CA GLN A 72 6.25 9.93 4.69
C GLN A 72 5.67 8.50 4.84
N MET A 73 4.68 8.34 5.70
CA MET A 73 3.89 7.11 5.84
C MET A 73 4.79 5.85 5.88
N GLU A 74 4.61 4.92 4.94
CA GLU A 74 5.43 3.70 4.82
C GLU A 74 6.92 3.98 4.62
N GLY A 75 7.28 5.11 4.04
CA GLY A 75 8.67 5.51 3.85
C GLY A 75 9.43 5.79 5.15
N GLN A 76 8.74 6.10 6.25
CA GLN A 76 9.37 6.25 7.57
C GLN A 76 9.83 4.90 8.10
N THR A 77 9.02 3.87 7.96
CA THR A 77 9.35 2.50 8.41
C THR A 77 10.30 1.80 7.44
N ARG A 78 10.22 2.12 6.15
CA ARG A 78 10.97 1.49 5.05
C ARG A 78 11.67 2.52 4.17
N PRO A 79 12.72 3.22 4.65
CA PRO A 79 13.30 4.40 3.97
C PRO A 79 13.81 4.15 2.55
N THR A 80 14.22 2.93 2.21
CA THR A 80 14.78 2.58 0.89
C THR A 80 13.77 1.95 -0.06
N PHE A 81 12.55 1.65 0.44
CA PHE A 81 11.54 0.91 -0.30
C PHE A 81 11.13 1.60 -1.59
N PHE A 82 10.74 2.86 -1.51
CA PHE A 82 10.22 3.60 -2.68
C PHE A 82 11.29 3.87 -3.74
N ARG A 83 12.56 4.04 -3.35
CA ARG A 83 13.68 4.10 -4.31
C ARG A 83 13.79 2.77 -5.09
N GLY A 84 13.66 1.65 -4.40
CA GLY A 84 13.64 0.34 -5.03
C GLY A 84 12.44 0.15 -5.97
N VAL A 85 11.24 0.55 -5.54
CA VAL A 85 10.00 0.51 -6.34
C VAL A 85 10.13 1.41 -7.56
N ALA A 86 10.49 2.67 -7.40
CA ALA A 86 10.64 3.62 -8.50
C ALA A 86 11.62 3.10 -9.55
N THR A 87 12.77 2.55 -9.11
CA THR A 87 13.78 1.99 -10.01
C THR A 87 13.24 0.78 -10.79
N VAL A 88 12.62 -0.19 -10.13
CA VAL A 88 12.14 -1.41 -10.82
C VAL A 88 10.95 -1.12 -11.73
N VAL A 89 10.05 -0.23 -11.32
CA VAL A 89 8.89 0.17 -12.13
C VAL A 89 9.33 0.95 -13.36
N THR A 90 10.31 1.84 -13.24
CA THR A 90 10.94 2.54 -14.39
C THR A 90 11.46 1.51 -15.41
N LYS A 91 12.18 0.49 -14.97
CA LYS A 91 12.67 -0.57 -15.86
C LYS A 91 11.55 -1.34 -16.53
N LEU A 92 10.52 -1.72 -15.77
CA LEU A 92 9.36 -2.42 -16.32
C LEU A 92 8.60 -1.58 -17.35
N PHE A 93 8.42 -0.29 -17.10
CA PHE A 93 7.76 0.61 -18.05
C PHE A 93 8.58 0.78 -19.33
N ASN A 94 9.90 0.85 -19.25
CA ASN A 94 10.78 0.90 -20.43
C ASN A 94 10.78 -0.42 -21.22
N ILE A 95 10.59 -1.57 -20.57
CA ILE A 95 10.56 -2.88 -21.24
C ILE A 95 9.20 -3.12 -21.91
N VAL A 96 8.11 -2.81 -21.20
CA VAL A 96 6.73 -3.15 -21.59
C VAL A 96 6.11 -2.08 -22.47
N LEU A 97 6.47 -0.80 -22.27
CA LEU A 97 5.86 0.37 -22.91
C LEU A 97 4.32 0.32 -22.85
N PRO A 98 3.72 0.24 -21.68
CA PRO A 98 2.29 0.00 -21.57
C PRO A 98 1.47 1.26 -21.92
N ASP A 99 0.28 1.07 -22.50
CA ASP A 99 -0.71 2.14 -22.64
C ASP A 99 -1.40 2.46 -21.31
N ARG A 100 -1.49 1.49 -20.42
CA ARG A 100 -2.06 1.60 -19.07
C ARG A 100 -1.35 0.68 -18.11
N ALA A 101 -1.18 1.14 -16.88
CA ALA A 101 -0.67 0.36 -15.77
C ALA A 101 -1.70 0.34 -14.63
N TYR A 102 -1.78 -0.79 -13.91
CA TYR A 102 -2.75 -0.99 -12.84
C TYR A 102 -2.02 -1.30 -11.53
N PHE A 103 -2.34 -0.54 -10.50
CA PHE A 103 -1.80 -0.72 -9.14
C PHE A 103 -2.95 -0.86 -8.14
N GLY A 104 -2.70 -1.53 -7.02
CA GLY A 104 -3.69 -1.68 -5.97
C GLY A 104 -3.67 -0.51 -5.00
N GLN A 105 -4.85 -0.01 -4.63
CA GLN A 105 -5.02 1.08 -3.65
C GLN A 105 -4.41 0.74 -2.28
N LYS A 106 -4.34 -0.54 -1.91
CA LYS A 106 -3.76 -0.95 -0.64
C LYS A 106 -2.39 -0.31 -0.39
N ASP A 107 -1.57 -0.22 -1.42
CA ASP A 107 -0.25 0.42 -1.38
C ASP A 107 -0.35 1.85 -1.97
N ILE A 108 -1.19 2.70 -1.34
CA ILE A 108 -1.59 4.00 -1.89
C ILE A 108 -0.40 4.94 -2.11
N GLN A 109 0.53 5.03 -1.16
CA GLN A 109 1.74 5.85 -1.32
C GLN A 109 2.55 5.41 -2.54
N GLN A 110 2.71 4.09 -2.74
CA GLN A 110 3.36 3.55 -3.94
C GLN A 110 2.67 4.03 -5.23
N SER A 111 1.35 4.00 -5.26
CA SER A 111 0.58 4.42 -6.43
C SER A 111 0.76 5.90 -6.74
N ILE A 112 0.81 6.75 -5.73
CA ILE A 112 1.06 8.20 -5.86
C ILE A 112 2.50 8.46 -6.33
N VAL A 113 3.49 7.80 -5.70
CA VAL A 113 4.90 7.87 -6.12
C VAL A 113 5.07 7.48 -7.59
N ILE A 114 4.39 6.42 -8.05
CA ILE A 114 4.48 5.96 -9.45
C ILE A 114 3.78 6.94 -10.41
N ARG A 115 2.65 7.50 -10.03
CA ARG A 115 2.00 8.54 -10.85
C ARG A 115 2.89 9.76 -11.01
N ARG A 116 3.49 10.22 -9.93
CA ARG A 116 4.46 11.32 -9.96
C ARG A 116 5.68 11.00 -10.81
N LEU A 117 6.22 9.79 -10.67
CA LEU A 117 7.32 9.28 -11.48
C LEU A 117 7.04 9.36 -12.98
N VAL A 118 5.83 8.97 -13.41
CA VAL A 118 5.41 8.99 -14.82
C VAL A 118 5.40 10.40 -15.37
N ASP A 119 4.87 11.35 -14.61
CA ASP A 119 4.78 12.75 -15.05
C ASP A 119 6.16 13.44 -15.02
N ASP A 120 6.95 13.28 -13.94
CA ASP A 120 8.25 13.93 -13.80
C ASP A 120 9.30 13.41 -14.78
N LEU A 121 9.29 12.11 -15.10
CA LEU A 121 10.22 11.51 -16.05
C LEU A 121 9.69 11.46 -17.49
N LEU A 122 8.54 12.08 -17.76
CA LEU A 122 7.93 12.21 -19.09
C LEU A 122 7.80 10.85 -19.81
N PHE A 123 7.36 9.83 -19.10
CA PHE A 123 7.12 8.53 -19.74
C PHE A 123 6.11 8.65 -20.87
N THR A 124 6.31 7.87 -21.93
CA THR A 124 5.45 7.85 -23.14
C THR A 124 4.08 7.19 -22.89
N PHE A 125 3.53 7.39 -21.71
CA PHE A 125 2.17 6.96 -21.39
C PHE A 125 1.16 7.86 -22.11
N PRO A 126 0.21 7.32 -22.88
CA PRO A 126 -0.91 8.11 -23.34
C PRO A 126 -1.62 8.74 -22.12
N HIS A 127 -1.78 10.06 -22.14
CA HIS A 127 -2.40 10.83 -21.05
C HIS A 127 -1.63 10.81 -19.70
N GLY A 128 -0.33 10.49 -19.69
CA GLY A 128 0.54 10.56 -18.51
C GLY A 128 0.05 9.72 -17.33
N SER A 129 0.21 10.22 -16.12
CA SER A 129 -0.18 9.54 -14.87
C SER A 129 -1.65 9.17 -14.76
N LYS A 130 -2.55 9.78 -15.56
CA LYS A 130 -3.97 9.40 -15.61
C LYS A 130 -4.19 7.96 -16.08
N ASN A 131 -3.25 7.38 -16.82
CA ASN A 131 -3.29 5.99 -17.23
C ASN A 131 -2.54 5.03 -16.27
N VAL A 132 -2.00 5.55 -15.18
CA VAL A 132 -1.66 4.75 -14.00
C VAL A 132 -2.93 4.64 -13.15
N ARG A 133 -3.67 3.56 -13.35
CA ARG A 133 -4.97 3.30 -12.72
C ARG A 133 -4.78 2.65 -11.35
N VAL A 134 -5.42 3.22 -10.34
CA VAL A 134 -5.36 2.68 -8.98
C VAL A 134 -6.65 1.92 -8.70
N MET A 135 -6.55 0.60 -8.63
CA MET A 135 -7.71 -0.28 -8.43
C MET A 135 -8.06 -0.37 -6.94
N PRO A 136 -9.35 -0.39 -6.59
CA PRO A 136 -9.78 -0.58 -5.21
C PRO A 136 -9.13 -1.80 -4.56
N THR A 137 -8.85 -1.71 -3.26
CA THR A 137 -8.29 -2.83 -2.49
C THR A 137 -9.20 -4.04 -2.59
N ALA A 138 -8.67 -5.16 -3.10
CA ALA A 138 -9.37 -6.43 -3.05
C ALA A 138 -9.43 -6.94 -1.60
N ARG A 139 -10.63 -7.33 -1.15
CA ARG A 139 -10.90 -7.68 0.24
C ARG A 139 -11.54 -9.06 0.36
N ASP A 140 -11.37 -9.68 1.52
CA ASP A 140 -12.13 -10.85 1.92
C ASP A 140 -13.62 -10.44 2.02
N PRO A 141 -14.54 -11.15 1.35
CA PRO A 141 -15.96 -10.79 1.34
C PRO A 141 -16.67 -11.01 2.68
N ILE A 142 -16.06 -11.77 3.61
CA ILE A 142 -16.66 -12.10 4.90
C ILE A 142 -16.41 -10.98 5.92
N ASP A 143 -15.18 -10.48 6.00
CA ASP A 143 -14.75 -9.58 7.08
C ASP A 143 -14.03 -8.30 6.58
N GLY A 144 -13.88 -8.15 5.27
CA GLY A 144 -13.30 -6.96 4.67
C GLY A 144 -11.77 -6.85 4.77
N LEU A 145 -11.06 -7.85 5.30
CA LEU A 145 -9.60 -7.83 5.37
C LEU A 145 -8.99 -7.67 3.98
N ALA A 146 -8.10 -6.72 3.81
CA ALA A 146 -7.36 -6.54 2.57
C ALA A 146 -6.57 -7.80 2.20
N LEU A 147 -6.72 -8.27 0.96
CA LEU A 147 -5.98 -9.45 0.49
C LEU A 147 -4.50 -9.12 0.37
N SER A 148 -3.68 -9.93 1.04
CA SER A 148 -2.22 -9.79 1.07
C SER A 148 -1.55 -11.15 1.17
N SER A 149 -0.38 -11.30 0.54
CA SER A 149 0.45 -12.51 0.71
C SER A 149 0.87 -12.72 2.17
N ARG A 150 1.02 -11.64 2.93
CA ARG A 150 1.39 -11.69 4.35
C ARG A 150 0.29 -12.23 5.26
N ASN A 151 -0.97 -12.27 4.81
CA ASN A 151 -2.04 -12.92 5.58
C ASN A 151 -1.78 -14.41 5.82
N LYS A 152 -0.92 -15.04 5.01
CA LYS A 152 -0.50 -16.44 5.19
C LYS A 152 0.35 -16.68 6.44
N TYR A 153 0.91 -15.64 7.04
CA TYR A 153 1.68 -15.73 8.28
C TYR A 153 0.80 -15.72 9.54
N LEU A 154 -0.49 -15.37 9.38
CA LEU A 154 -1.45 -15.31 10.47
C LEU A 154 -2.02 -16.70 10.73
N ASP A 155 -2.03 -17.10 12.00
CA ASP A 155 -2.85 -18.22 12.48
C ASP A 155 -4.30 -17.77 12.72
N GLU A 156 -5.15 -18.66 13.21
CA GLU A 156 -6.57 -18.37 13.40
C GLU A 156 -6.82 -17.15 14.32
N PRO A 157 -6.19 -17.02 15.52
CA PRO A 157 -6.36 -15.83 16.35
C PRO A 157 -5.90 -14.53 15.67
N GLY A 158 -4.73 -14.55 15.06
CA GLY A 158 -4.20 -13.40 14.32
C GLY A 158 -5.08 -13.02 13.13
N ARG A 159 -5.61 -14.02 12.41
CA ARG A 159 -6.51 -13.81 11.27
C ARG A 159 -7.84 -13.18 11.68
N GLN A 160 -8.40 -13.61 12.82
CA GLN A 160 -9.65 -13.03 13.37
C GLN A 160 -9.48 -11.58 13.82
N ALA A 161 -8.30 -11.22 14.32
CA ALA A 161 -8.01 -9.85 14.76
C ALA A 161 -7.65 -8.91 13.60
N ALA A 162 -7.13 -9.41 12.49
CA ALA A 162 -6.61 -8.62 11.38
C ALA A 162 -7.62 -7.61 10.76
N PRO A 163 -8.94 -7.86 10.69
CA PRO A 163 -9.90 -6.91 10.11
C PRO A 163 -10.09 -5.62 10.92
N VAL A 164 -9.66 -5.57 12.18
CA VAL A 164 -9.89 -4.41 13.07
C VAL A 164 -9.29 -3.12 12.51
N LEU A 165 -8.18 -3.19 11.78
CA LEU A 165 -7.58 -2.02 11.13
C LEU A 165 -8.55 -1.37 10.15
N TYR A 166 -9.06 -2.16 9.21
CA TYR A 166 -9.98 -1.64 8.20
C TYR A 166 -11.29 -1.14 8.81
N ALA A 167 -11.83 -1.85 9.79
CA ALA A 167 -13.03 -1.40 10.52
C ALA A 167 -12.79 -0.05 11.21
N GLY A 168 -11.64 0.13 11.84
CA GLY A 168 -11.24 1.41 12.43
C GLY A 168 -11.10 2.53 11.38
N LEU A 169 -10.47 2.26 10.24
CA LEU A 169 -10.34 3.23 9.15
C LEU A 169 -11.70 3.62 8.56
N LEU A 170 -12.66 2.68 8.44
CA LEU A 170 -14.03 2.99 8.03
C LEU A 170 -14.73 3.88 9.03
N LEU A 171 -14.61 3.61 10.34
CA LEU A 171 -15.16 4.47 11.38
C LEU A 171 -14.56 5.86 11.33
N GLY A 172 -13.23 5.98 11.16
CA GLY A 172 -12.57 7.27 10.97
C GLY A 172 -13.10 8.02 9.75
N SER A 173 -13.26 7.33 8.61
CA SER A 173 -13.85 7.92 7.40
C SER A 173 -15.27 8.41 7.62
N GLN A 174 -16.10 7.66 8.35
CA GLN A 174 -17.45 8.08 8.71
C GLN A 174 -17.41 9.31 9.62
N THR A 175 -16.54 9.32 10.64
CA THR A 175 -16.36 10.47 11.55
C THR A 175 -15.98 11.73 10.78
N TRP A 176 -15.05 11.64 9.83
CA TRP A 176 -14.69 12.77 8.96
C TRP A 176 -15.90 13.31 8.19
N SER A 177 -16.67 12.41 7.57
CA SER A 177 -17.84 12.77 6.78
C SER A 177 -18.97 13.38 7.62
N ASP A 178 -19.20 12.85 8.82
CA ASP A 178 -20.23 13.38 9.75
C ASP A 178 -19.87 14.78 10.24
N LEU A 179 -18.60 15.02 10.57
CA LEU A 179 -18.09 16.33 10.95
C LEU A 179 -18.16 17.32 9.76
N GLN A 180 -17.89 16.86 8.56
CA GLN A 180 -18.06 17.65 7.34
C GLN A 180 -19.52 18.07 7.15
N ALA A 181 -20.46 17.16 7.31
CA ALA A 181 -21.89 17.45 7.21
C ALA A 181 -22.37 18.45 8.29
N GLN A 182 -21.70 18.51 9.44
CA GLN A 182 -21.93 19.48 10.50
C GLN A 182 -21.26 20.85 10.25
N GLY A 183 -20.54 21.01 9.13
CA GLY A 183 -19.84 22.24 8.79
C GLY A 183 -18.53 22.47 9.57
N VAL A 184 -17.98 21.45 10.23
CA VAL A 184 -16.69 21.54 10.92
C VAL A 184 -15.58 21.72 9.90
N PRO A 185 -14.69 22.70 10.04
CA PRO A 185 -13.55 22.89 9.11
C PRO A 185 -12.64 21.64 9.04
N PRO A 186 -12.01 21.34 7.88
CA PRO A 186 -11.15 20.15 7.73
C PRO A 186 -10.05 20.07 8.77
N ALA A 187 -9.40 21.19 9.11
CA ALA A 187 -8.33 21.24 10.10
C ALA A 187 -8.78 20.76 11.50
N ASP A 188 -10.05 20.99 11.86
CA ASP A 188 -10.62 20.64 13.18
C ASP A 188 -11.15 19.20 13.21
N ARG A 189 -11.32 18.54 12.04
CA ARG A 189 -11.76 17.14 11.96
C ARG A 189 -10.64 16.14 12.24
N VAL A 190 -9.36 16.55 12.05
CA VAL A 190 -8.19 15.65 12.08
C VAL A 190 -8.12 14.87 13.40
N ALA A 191 -8.15 15.56 14.52
CA ALA A 191 -8.01 14.91 15.85
C ALA A 191 -9.12 13.87 16.08
N SER A 192 -10.38 14.26 15.94
CA SER A 192 -11.53 13.37 16.17
C SER A 192 -11.51 12.15 15.25
N THR A 193 -11.11 12.33 14.00
CA THR A 193 -10.99 11.22 13.03
C THR A 193 -9.92 10.22 13.45
N LEU A 194 -8.73 10.69 13.81
CA LEU A 194 -7.64 9.81 14.25
C LEU A 194 -7.95 9.11 15.57
N ASP A 195 -8.59 9.81 16.50
CA ASP A 195 -8.99 9.26 17.80
C ASP A 195 -10.08 8.19 17.64
N ALA A 196 -11.03 8.37 16.72
CA ALA A 196 -12.02 7.34 16.41
C ALA A 196 -11.37 6.04 15.93
N VAL A 197 -10.36 6.13 15.04
CA VAL A 197 -9.61 4.94 14.56
C VAL A 197 -8.88 4.27 15.71
N ARG A 198 -8.11 5.03 16.51
CA ARG A 198 -7.31 4.49 17.63
C ARG A 198 -8.19 3.81 18.66
N SER A 199 -9.25 4.49 19.09
CA SER A 199 -10.18 3.96 20.09
C SER A 199 -10.87 2.69 19.60
N HIS A 200 -11.23 2.63 18.31
CA HIS A 200 -11.82 1.41 17.74
C HIS A 200 -10.83 0.23 17.76
N ILE A 201 -9.59 0.44 17.33
CA ILE A 201 -8.57 -0.62 17.33
C ILE A 201 -8.32 -1.13 18.75
N GLU A 202 -8.21 -0.24 19.72
CA GLU A 202 -7.98 -0.58 21.13
C GLU A 202 -9.16 -1.40 21.71
N GLN A 203 -10.39 -0.97 21.45
CA GLN A 203 -11.59 -1.60 22.03
C GLN A 203 -12.03 -2.87 21.32
N ALA A 204 -11.84 -2.94 19.99
CA ALA A 204 -12.28 -4.07 19.18
C ALA A 204 -11.26 -5.19 19.05
N THR A 205 -10.02 -4.99 19.51
CA THR A 205 -9.01 -6.05 19.51
C THR A 205 -9.44 -7.20 20.41
N PRO A 206 -9.57 -8.44 19.89
CA PRO A 206 -9.96 -9.58 20.70
C PRO A 206 -8.97 -9.85 21.84
N SER A 207 -9.45 -10.22 23.03
CA SER A 207 -8.61 -10.43 24.22
C SER A 207 -7.56 -11.56 24.08
N HIS A 208 -7.76 -12.48 23.13
CA HIS A 208 -6.85 -13.59 22.85
C HIS A 208 -5.79 -13.24 21.80
N ALA A 209 -5.90 -12.08 21.17
CA ALA A 209 -4.96 -11.59 20.17
C ALA A 209 -4.16 -10.39 20.71
N ARG A 210 -3.00 -10.14 20.11
CA ARG A 210 -2.21 -8.94 20.35
C ARG A 210 -2.04 -8.18 19.06
N ILE A 211 -2.42 -6.91 19.11
CA ILE A 211 -2.20 -5.94 18.03
C ILE A 211 -1.40 -4.78 18.60
N GLU A 212 -0.43 -4.31 17.85
CA GLU A 212 0.28 -3.07 18.12
C GLU A 212 0.06 -2.12 16.95
N LEU A 213 -0.62 -1.02 17.19
CA LEU A 213 -0.78 0.04 16.20
C LEU A 213 0.59 0.68 15.94
N ASP A 214 1.06 0.62 14.70
CA ASP A 214 2.30 1.28 14.28
C ASP A 214 2.03 2.76 14.02
N TYR A 215 1.08 3.04 13.14
CA TYR A 215 0.59 4.40 12.94
C TYR A 215 -0.86 4.42 12.43
N VAL A 216 -1.51 5.56 12.64
CA VAL A 216 -2.65 6.01 11.87
C VAL A 216 -2.44 7.49 11.54
N SER A 217 -2.68 7.86 10.28
CA SER A 217 -2.45 9.21 9.79
C SER A 217 -3.48 9.64 8.76
N LEU A 218 -3.76 10.93 8.74
CA LEU A 218 -4.41 11.62 7.64
C LEU A 218 -3.33 12.34 6.82
N ASN A 219 -3.36 12.19 5.51
CA ASN A 219 -2.37 12.77 4.63
C ASN A 219 -3.03 13.49 3.46
N ASP A 220 -2.42 14.58 3.04
CA ASP A 220 -2.77 15.27 1.81
C ASP A 220 -2.53 14.34 0.60
N PRO A 221 -3.48 14.22 -0.34
CA PRO A 221 -3.38 13.25 -1.44
C PRO A 221 -2.34 13.58 -2.51
N GLU A 222 -1.89 14.83 -2.61
CA GLU A 222 -0.90 15.24 -3.61
C GLU A 222 0.53 15.24 -3.06
N THR A 223 0.69 15.75 -1.84
CA THR A 223 2.01 15.95 -1.22
C THR A 223 2.39 14.84 -0.24
N LEU A 224 1.43 14.02 0.18
CA LEU A 224 1.55 13.02 1.24
C LEU A 224 1.96 13.60 2.60
N VAL A 225 1.95 14.91 2.75
CA VAL A 225 2.22 15.58 4.03
C VAL A 225 1.14 15.16 5.04
N GLN A 226 1.60 14.76 6.21
CA GLN A 226 0.69 14.40 7.29
C GLN A 226 -0.03 15.63 7.81
N LEU A 227 -1.35 15.53 7.89
CA LEU A 227 -2.20 16.56 8.46
C LEU A 227 -2.13 16.51 9.98
N ALA A 228 -1.97 17.68 10.60
CA ALA A 228 -2.00 17.85 12.04
C ALA A 228 -3.25 18.67 12.44
N PRO A 229 -3.77 18.50 13.66
CA PRO A 229 -4.86 19.32 14.17
C PRO A 229 -4.56 20.81 14.04
N GLY A 230 -5.53 21.58 13.57
CA GLY A 230 -5.40 23.03 13.37
C GLY A 230 -4.62 23.45 12.10
N HIS A 231 -4.11 22.52 11.29
CA HIS A 231 -3.50 22.84 10.01
C HIS A 231 -4.54 22.81 8.88
N ALA A 232 -4.35 23.71 7.91
CA ALA A 232 -5.22 23.75 6.72
C ALA A 232 -5.17 22.41 5.98
N ALA A 233 -6.32 21.84 5.74
CA ALA A 233 -6.52 20.62 4.95
C ALA A 233 -7.63 20.87 3.94
N GLY A 234 -7.59 20.14 2.83
CA GLY A 234 -8.73 20.00 1.93
C GLY A 234 -9.77 19.04 2.48
N ASP A 235 -10.87 18.89 1.76
CA ASP A 235 -11.88 17.85 2.06
C ASP A 235 -11.44 16.47 1.56
N GLU A 236 -10.52 16.42 0.61
CA GLU A 236 -9.91 15.22 0.06
C GLU A 236 -8.69 14.81 0.89
N VAL A 237 -8.73 13.63 1.50
CA VAL A 237 -7.64 13.15 2.36
C VAL A 237 -7.45 11.64 2.22
N ILE A 238 -6.24 11.18 2.50
CA ILE A 238 -5.90 9.77 2.64
C ILE A 238 -5.86 9.43 4.13
N LEU A 239 -6.74 8.56 4.59
CA LEU A 239 -6.70 7.98 5.93
C LEU A 239 -6.00 6.63 5.85
N SER A 240 -4.81 6.52 6.42
CA SER A 240 -3.96 5.31 6.36
C SER A 240 -3.61 4.81 7.74
N GLY A 241 -3.36 3.51 7.83
CA GLY A 241 -2.85 2.92 9.06
C GLY A 241 -2.00 1.68 8.80
N ALA A 242 -1.15 1.39 9.77
CA ALA A 242 -0.38 0.16 9.85
C ALA A 242 -0.43 -0.40 11.26
N MET A 243 -0.44 -1.72 11.38
CA MET A 243 -0.41 -2.42 12.67
C MET A 243 0.39 -3.71 12.57
N TYR A 244 1.00 -4.09 13.68
CA TYR A 244 1.59 -5.39 13.88
C TYR A 244 0.56 -6.35 14.48
N VAL A 245 0.44 -7.54 13.90
CA VAL A 245 -0.44 -8.61 14.39
C VAL A 245 0.42 -9.75 14.89
N TYR A 246 0.16 -10.19 16.11
CA TYR A 246 0.80 -11.33 16.75
C TYR A 246 -0.16 -12.51 16.74
N ASN A 247 0.36 -13.70 16.44
CA ASN A 247 -0.43 -14.91 16.44
C ASN A 247 -0.89 -15.30 17.87
N ARG A 248 -0.05 -15.00 18.86
CA ARG A 248 -0.37 -15.19 20.28
C ARG A 248 0.04 -13.95 21.07
N ALA A 249 -0.69 -13.67 22.15
CA ALA A 249 -0.46 -12.50 22.98
C ALA A 249 0.98 -12.38 23.52
N HIS A 250 1.67 -13.49 23.72
CA HIS A 250 3.03 -13.55 24.29
C HIS A 250 4.12 -13.78 23.25
N ASP A 251 3.82 -13.80 21.95
CA ASP A 251 4.84 -13.98 20.92
C ASP A 251 5.86 -12.83 20.97
N PRO A 252 7.17 -13.14 20.87
CA PRO A 252 8.21 -12.13 20.96
C PRO A 252 8.30 -11.25 19.70
N LYS A 253 7.74 -11.72 18.59
CA LYS A 253 7.74 -11.03 17.30
C LYS A 253 6.35 -11.07 16.66
N PRO A 254 5.97 -10.02 15.92
CA PRO A 254 4.73 -10.06 15.17
C PRO A 254 4.81 -11.09 14.06
N ALA A 255 3.65 -11.71 13.77
CA ALA A 255 3.50 -12.63 12.64
C ALA A 255 3.45 -11.85 11.32
N ALA A 256 2.77 -10.70 11.32
CA ALA A 256 2.68 -9.83 10.15
C ALA A 256 2.55 -8.35 10.55
N ARG A 257 3.05 -7.47 9.68
CA ARG A 257 2.70 -6.06 9.67
C ARG A 257 1.71 -5.83 8.52
N LEU A 258 0.53 -5.36 8.87
CA LEU A 258 -0.58 -5.11 7.95
C LEU A 258 -0.73 -3.61 7.74
N ILE A 259 -1.04 -3.23 6.50
CA ILE A 259 -1.34 -1.85 6.10
C ILE A 259 -2.68 -1.80 5.39
N ASP A 260 -3.39 -0.69 5.56
CA ASP A 260 -4.60 -0.40 4.81
C ASP A 260 -4.86 1.11 4.73
N ASN A 261 -5.81 1.52 3.88
CA ASN A 261 -6.19 2.91 3.75
C ASN A 261 -7.63 3.07 3.22
N VAL A 262 -8.15 4.27 3.42
CA VAL A 262 -9.41 4.75 2.84
C VAL A 262 -9.15 6.12 2.22
N LEU A 263 -9.64 6.32 0.99
CA LEU A 263 -9.65 7.61 0.32
C LEU A 263 -10.95 8.33 0.66
N ILE A 264 -10.88 9.54 1.17
CA ILE A 264 -12.04 10.33 1.57
C ILE A 264 -12.16 11.53 0.65
N GLY A 265 -13.31 11.68 0.00
CA GLY A 265 -13.62 12.81 -0.89
C GLY A 265 -13.15 12.65 -2.34
N PHE A 266 -12.33 11.66 -2.66
CA PHE A 266 -11.78 11.47 -4.01
C PHE A 266 -11.56 10.00 -4.38
N THR A 267 -11.24 9.76 -5.66
CA THR A 267 -10.85 8.45 -6.20
C THR A 267 -9.68 8.59 -7.18
N LEU A 268 -8.94 7.51 -7.40
CA LEU A 268 -7.78 7.47 -8.31
C LEU A 268 -7.96 6.47 -9.48
N TYR A 269 -9.20 6.06 -9.76
CA TYR A 269 -9.52 5.07 -10.82
C TYR A 269 -9.41 5.65 -12.23
#